data_2260e2c6d16fd13f85c6e2fb8c71806c
#
_entry.id   2260e2c6d16fd13f85c6e2fb8c71806c
#
_cell.length_a   1.000
_cell.length_b   1.000
_cell.length_c   1.000
_cell.angle_alpha   90.00
_cell.angle_beta   90.00
_cell.angle_gamma   90.00
#
_symmetry.space_group_name_H-M   'P 1'
#
loop_
_entity.id
_entity.type
_entity.pdbx_description
1 polymer ?
#
loop_
_entity_poly.entity_id
_entity_poly.type
_entity_poly.pdbx_seq_one_letter_code
_entity_poly.pdbx_strand_id
1 'polypeptide(L)'
;MRATIKSLALAALFILTACSAQHVATQQYPAAGFPFRHSDFDYKVAWKTTEANNSVFIDGILKNVRYPYIESLDMAVFLLGTDGKVRARASTIPTPQQSQTGEVIPFTVELRNTTLNPGDTFKFLVHYQADLGGPEGGIDWRSTFAVDAVTGAALHKDSLKPEEW
;
A
#
# COMPACT_ATOMS: atom_id res chain seq x y z
N MET A 1 32.41 50.25 -26.98
CA MET A 1 32.64 49.11 -26.10
C MET A 1 31.84 49.11 -24.78
N ARG A 2 30.71 49.86 -24.63
CA ARG A 2 29.92 49.94 -23.38
C ARG A 2 28.53 49.26 -23.49
N ALA A 3 28.13 48.81 -24.68
CA ALA A 3 26.80 48.19 -24.91
C ALA A 3 26.74 46.68 -24.69
N THR A 4 27.87 45.98 -24.79
CA THR A 4 27.95 44.49 -24.69
C THR A 4 27.90 43.96 -23.27
N ILE A 5 28.26 44.77 -22.25
CA ILE A 5 28.29 44.32 -20.85
C ILE A 5 26.87 44.27 -20.23
N LYS A 6 25.96 45.16 -20.70
CA LYS A 6 24.57 45.18 -20.16
C LYS A 6 23.71 44.01 -20.64
N SER A 7 23.99 43.44 -21.80
CA SER A 7 23.27 42.29 -22.33
C SER A 7 23.67 40.96 -21.66
N LEU A 8 24.92 40.86 -21.17
CA LEU A 8 25.38 39.67 -20.48
C LEU A 8 24.79 39.55 -19.05
N ALA A 9 24.56 40.68 -18.37
CA ALA A 9 24.00 40.72 -17.03
C ALA A 9 22.52 40.34 -17.00
N LEU A 10 21.77 40.62 -18.08
CA LEU A 10 20.35 40.29 -18.19
C LEU A 10 20.11 38.78 -18.47
N ALA A 11 21.05 38.13 -19.19
CA ALA A 11 20.99 36.71 -19.47
C ALA A 11 21.29 35.84 -18.23
N ALA A 12 22.13 36.31 -17.31
CA ALA A 12 22.48 35.59 -16.08
C ALA A 12 21.32 35.57 -15.05
N LEU A 13 20.38 36.51 -15.12
CA LEU A 13 19.27 36.60 -14.17
C LEU A 13 18.14 35.57 -14.45
N PHE A 14 18.05 35.02 -15.68
CA PHE A 14 17.05 34.06 -16.06
C PHE A 14 17.38 32.59 -15.71
N ILE A 15 18.62 32.29 -15.31
CA ILE A 15 19.07 30.93 -15.03
C ILE A 15 18.79 30.54 -13.57
N LEU A 16 18.48 31.47 -12.69
CA LEU A 16 18.26 31.22 -11.26
C LEU A 16 16.81 30.85 -10.86
N THR A 17 15.87 30.85 -11.79
CA THR A 17 14.46 30.52 -11.49
C THR A 17 14.06 29.09 -11.87
N ALA A 18 14.97 28.23 -12.30
CA ALA A 18 14.68 26.85 -12.73
C ALA A 18 14.79 25.80 -11.61
N CYS A 19 15.00 26.20 -10.34
CA CYS A 19 14.83 25.33 -9.19
C CYS A 19 13.43 25.50 -8.57
N SER A 20 12.37 25.41 -9.38
CA SER A 20 11.03 25.25 -8.85
C SER A 20 10.80 23.78 -8.53
N ALA A 21 10.73 23.50 -7.23
CA ALA A 21 10.15 22.36 -6.59
C ALA A 21 9.48 21.38 -7.58
N GLN A 22 10.12 20.25 -7.84
CA GLN A 22 9.38 19.06 -8.19
C GLN A 22 8.48 18.76 -6.99
N HIS A 23 7.31 19.36 -6.95
CA HIS A 23 6.20 18.78 -6.24
C HIS A 23 6.02 17.39 -6.86
N VAL A 24 6.53 16.38 -6.18
CA VAL A 24 6.04 15.02 -6.38
C VAL A 24 4.53 15.17 -6.22
N ALA A 25 3.82 15.17 -7.34
CA ALA A 25 2.37 15.17 -7.32
C ALA A 25 2.00 13.94 -6.48
N THR A 26 1.53 14.17 -5.26
CA THR A 26 1.01 13.10 -4.40
C THR A 26 -0.08 12.46 -5.23
N GLN A 27 0.20 11.29 -5.77
CA GLN A 27 -0.70 10.60 -6.67
C GLN A 27 -1.94 10.29 -5.83
N GLN A 28 -2.98 11.11 -5.98
CA GLN A 28 -4.26 10.90 -5.31
C GLN A 28 -4.89 9.67 -5.95
N TYR A 29 -4.69 8.53 -5.31
CA TYR A 29 -5.45 7.33 -5.65
C TYR A 29 -6.84 7.45 -5.05
N PRO A 30 -7.90 7.69 -5.86
CA PRO A 30 -9.23 7.82 -5.32
C PRO A 30 -9.69 6.45 -4.79
N ALA A 31 -9.91 6.35 -3.49
CA ALA A 31 -10.47 5.14 -2.89
C ALA A 31 -11.82 4.72 -3.53
N ALA A 32 -12.48 5.62 -4.25
CA ALA A 32 -13.70 5.35 -5.00
C ALA A 32 -13.55 4.27 -6.10
N GLY A 33 -12.32 4.02 -6.60
CA GLY A 33 -12.05 2.96 -7.59
C GLY A 33 -11.90 1.56 -6.98
N PHE A 34 -11.95 1.42 -5.65
CA PHE A 34 -11.76 0.15 -4.96
C PHE A 34 -13.02 -0.22 -4.18
N PRO A 35 -13.73 -1.31 -4.59
CA PRO A 35 -15.01 -1.71 -3.97
C PRO A 35 -14.86 -2.27 -2.56
N PHE A 36 -13.71 -2.88 -2.24
CA PHE A 36 -13.47 -3.52 -0.96
C PHE A 36 -12.63 -2.62 -0.04
N ARG A 37 -12.90 -2.68 1.25
CA ARG A 37 -12.23 -1.80 2.24
C ARG A 37 -12.08 -2.49 3.58
N HIS A 38 -10.94 -2.21 4.23
CA HIS A 38 -10.69 -2.57 5.61
C HIS A 38 -10.07 -1.36 6.33
N SER A 39 -10.42 -1.18 7.60
CA SER A 39 -9.86 -0.12 8.43
C SER A 39 -9.35 -0.74 9.72
N ASP A 40 -8.07 -0.59 9.97
CA ASP A 40 -7.41 -0.88 11.23
C ASP A 40 -7.06 0.43 11.96
N PHE A 41 -6.52 0.32 13.15
CA PHE A 41 -6.13 1.46 13.97
C PHE A 41 -5.02 2.30 13.33
N ASP A 42 -4.09 1.64 12.65
CA ASP A 42 -2.86 2.26 12.13
C ASP A 42 -2.92 2.57 10.64
N TYR A 43 -3.78 1.86 9.90
CA TYR A 43 -3.87 2.00 8.45
C TYR A 43 -5.29 1.71 7.93
N LYS A 44 -5.52 2.13 6.70
CA LYS A 44 -6.71 1.75 5.92
C LYS A 44 -6.25 1.11 4.62
N VAL A 45 -6.94 0.04 4.22
CA VAL A 45 -6.70 -0.65 2.94
C VAL A 45 -7.97 -0.58 2.10
N ALA A 46 -7.80 -0.29 0.81
CA ALA A 46 -8.86 -0.42 -0.16
C ALA A 46 -8.32 -1.20 -1.37
N TRP A 47 -9.12 -2.13 -1.93
CA TRP A 47 -8.66 -2.96 -3.03
C TRP A 47 -9.80 -3.39 -3.95
N LYS A 48 -9.42 -3.89 -5.11
CA LYS A 48 -10.24 -4.64 -6.05
C LYS A 48 -9.58 -5.97 -6.36
N THR A 49 -10.37 -6.93 -6.78
CA THR A 49 -9.90 -8.25 -7.22
C THR A 49 -10.27 -8.45 -8.68
N THR A 50 -9.33 -9.00 -9.47
CA THR A 50 -9.54 -9.33 -10.88
C THR A 50 -8.98 -10.71 -11.15
N GLU A 51 -9.74 -11.56 -11.84
CA GLU A 51 -9.29 -12.86 -12.30
C GLU A 51 -8.88 -12.79 -13.78
N ALA A 52 -7.68 -13.21 -14.11
CA ALA A 52 -7.19 -13.29 -15.47
C ALA A 52 -6.08 -14.36 -15.60
N ASN A 53 -6.04 -15.08 -16.71
CA ASN A 53 -4.95 -16.01 -17.04
C ASN A 53 -4.62 -17.02 -15.93
N ASN A 54 -5.64 -17.58 -15.29
CA ASN A 54 -5.49 -18.51 -14.16
C ASN A 54 -4.72 -17.91 -12.97
N SER A 55 -4.83 -16.60 -12.79
CA SER A 55 -4.29 -15.84 -11.65
C SER A 55 -5.34 -14.92 -11.08
N VAL A 56 -5.23 -14.64 -9.79
CA VAL A 56 -6.04 -13.65 -9.07
C VAL A 56 -5.15 -12.46 -8.74
N PHE A 57 -5.51 -11.29 -9.26
CA PHE A 57 -4.83 -10.03 -8.99
C PHE A 57 -5.60 -9.26 -7.93
N ILE A 58 -4.88 -8.75 -6.95
CA ILE A 58 -5.40 -7.90 -5.88
C ILE A 58 -4.66 -6.57 -5.99
N ASP A 59 -5.30 -5.58 -6.61
CA ASP A 59 -4.78 -4.23 -6.76
C ASP A 59 -5.39 -3.34 -5.70
N GLY A 60 -4.57 -2.57 -5.00
CA GLY A 60 -5.07 -1.77 -3.91
C GLY A 60 -4.17 -0.63 -3.49
N ILE A 61 -4.64 0.03 -2.45
CA ILE A 61 -3.95 1.12 -1.76
C ILE A 61 -3.98 0.89 -0.27
N LEU A 62 -2.86 1.19 0.41
CA LEU A 62 -2.77 1.29 1.84
C LEU A 62 -2.53 2.75 2.23
N LYS A 63 -3.31 3.28 3.17
CA LYS A 63 -3.15 4.62 3.73
C LYS A 63 -2.63 4.54 5.15
N ASN A 64 -1.48 5.17 5.42
CA ASN A 64 -1.00 5.39 6.78
C ASN A 64 -1.91 6.43 7.47
N VAL A 65 -2.52 6.08 8.60
CA VAL A 65 -3.42 6.99 9.31
C VAL A 65 -2.91 7.41 10.68
N ARG A 66 -1.80 6.85 11.14
CA ARG A 66 -1.33 7.08 12.51
C ARG A 66 0.10 7.56 12.60
N TYR A 67 1.04 6.81 12.05
CA TYR A 67 2.46 7.07 12.32
C TYR A 67 2.99 8.24 11.52
N PRO A 68 3.81 9.11 12.15
CA PRO A 68 4.47 10.20 11.43
C PRO A 68 5.19 9.71 10.19
N TYR A 69 5.84 8.54 10.30
CA TYR A 69 6.58 7.96 9.20
C TYR A 69 6.59 6.42 9.27
N ILE A 70 6.19 5.76 8.20
CA ILE A 70 6.43 4.34 7.95
C ILE A 70 7.73 4.24 7.15
N GLU A 71 8.71 3.51 7.67
CA GLU A 71 10.04 3.34 7.07
C GLU A 71 10.08 2.18 6.08
N SER A 72 9.35 1.10 6.39
CA SER A 72 9.21 -0.06 5.51
C SER A 72 7.83 -0.68 5.62
N LEU A 73 7.36 -1.24 4.53
CA LEU A 73 6.06 -1.90 4.41
C LEU A 73 6.18 -3.15 3.55
N ASP A 74 5.72 -4.28 4.11
CA ASP A 74 5.56 -5.56 3.43
C ASP A 74 4.11 -6.02 3.52
N MET A 75 3.61 -6.64 2.47
CA MET A 75 2.28 -7.25 2.47
C MET A 75 2.33 -8.67 1.95
N ALA A 76 1.57 -9.56 2.59
CA ALA A 76 1.30 -10.89 2.08
C ALA A 76 -0.21 -11.16 2.07
N VAL A 77 -0.65 -11.91 1.07
CA VAL A 77 -2.04 -12.35 0.94
C VAL A 77 -2.05 -13.87 0.80
N PHE A 78 -2.89 -14.51 1.60
CA PHE A 78 -3.16 -15.94 1.57
C PHE A 78 -4.60 -16.13 1.10
N LEU A 79 -4.80 -17.00 0.14
CA LEU A 79 -6.11 -17.51 -0.26
C LEU A 79 -6.36 -18.80 0.47
N LEU A 80 -7.38 -18.81 1.32
CA LEU A 80 -7.81 -19.98 2.09
C LEU A 80 -9.08 -20.54 1.44
N GLY A 81 -9.13 -21.87 1.31
CA GLY A 81 -10.36 -22.55 0.93
C GLY A 81 -11.38 -22.62 2.07
N THR A 82 -12.56 -23.16 1.79
CA THR A 82 -13.64 -23.34 2.78
C THR A 82 -13.25 -24.28 3.93
N ASP A 83 -12.23 -25.11 3.75
CA ASP A 83 -11.64 -25.98 4.77
C ASP A 83 -10.57 -25.28 5.63
N GLY A 84 -10.34 -23.98 5.37
CA GLY A 84 -9.33 -23.15 6.05
C GLY A 84 -7.89 -23.40 5.60
N LYS A 85 -7.65 -24.29 4.63
CA LYS A 85 -6.28 -24.54 4.14
C LYS A 85 -5.86 -23.51 3.10
N VAL A 86 -4.56 -23.17 3.11
CA VAL A 86 -3.96 -22.27 2.13
C VAL A 86 -3.95 -22.92 0.74
N ARG A 87 -4.64 -22.32 -0.22
CA ARG A 87 -4.69 -22.72 -1.62
C ARG A 87 -3.63 -21.97 -2.45
N ALA A 88 -3.41 -20.71 -2.15
CA ALA A 88 -2.38 -19.88 -2.79
C ALA A 88 -1.88 -18.82 -1.81
N ARG A 89 -0.65 -18.36 -2.03
CA ARG A 89 -0.08 -17.23 -1.29
C ARG A 89 0.84 -16.42 -2.17
N ALA A 90 0.92 -15.12 -1.92
CA ALA A 90 1.92 -14.24 -2.51
C ALA A 90 2.22 -13.09 -1.55
N SER A 91 3.40 -12.49 -1.72
CA SER A 91 3.81 -11.29 -1.01
C SER A 91 4.24 -10.22 -1.99
N THR A 92 4.16 -8.97 -1.57
CA THR A 92 4.63 -7.82 -2.32
C THR A 92 5.31 -6.84 -1.38
N ILE A 93 6.28 -6.12 -1.92
CA ILE A 93 6.89 -4.97 -1.29
C ILE A 93 6.35 -3.76 -2.05
N PRO A 94 5.39 -3.00 -1.49
CA PRO A 94 4.82 -1.85 -2.15
C PRO A 94 5.88 -0.78 -2.46
N THR A 95 5.67 -0.01 -3.52
CA THR A 95 6.59 1.07 -3.90
C THR A 95 5.80 2.37 -4.05
N PRO A 96 6.14 3.43 -3.29
CA PRO A 96 7.19 3.48 -2.27
C PRO A 96 6.88 2.60 -1.04
N GLN A 97 7.92 2.12 -0.34
CA GLN A 97 7.76 1.42 0.95
C GLN A 97 7.49 2.39 2.10
N GLN A 98 7.90 3.63 1.92
CA GLN A 98 7.88 4.68 2.93
C GLN A 98 6.66 5.56 2.75
N SER A 99 6.06 6.00 3.87
CA SER A 99 4.96 6.95 3.82
C SER A 99 4.85 7.79 5.09
N GLN A 100 4.41 9.02 4.91
CA GLN A 100 4.01 9.91 6.00
C GLN A 100 2.53 9.71 6.35
N THR A 101 2.12 10.25 7.50
CA THR A 101 0.71 10.23 7.91
C THR A 101 -0.18 10.84 6.81
N GLY A 102 -1.21 10.12 6.44
CA GLY A 102 -2.18 10.54 5.43
C GLY A 102 -1.82 10.16 4.00
N GLU A 103 -0.58 9.76 3.74
CA GLU A 103 -0.15 9.31 2.42
C GLU A 103 -0.66 7.91 2.08
N VAL A 104 -0.68 7.64 0.79
CA VAL A 104 -1.24 6.41 0.21
C VAL A 104 -0.14 5.68 -0.56
N ILE A 105 0.00 4.39 -0.28
CA ILE A 105 0.94 3.48 -0.93
C ILE A 105 0.15 2.50 -1.81
N PRO A 106 0.35 2.47 -3.13
CA PRO A 106 -0.26 1.47 -4.00
C PRO A 106 0.42 0.10 -3.84
N PHE A 107 -0.35 -0.96 -4.03
CA PHE A 107 0.17 -2.32 -4.06
C PHE A 107 -0.55 -3.18 -5.09
N THR A 108 0.13 -4.21 -5.58
CA THR A 108 -0.43 -5.29 -6.37
C THR A 108 0.11 -6.62 -5.85
N VAL A 109 -0.79 -7.59 -5.67
CA VAL A 109 -0.46 -8.99 -5.33
C VAL A 109 -1.04 -9.89 -6.40
N GLU A 110 -0.23 -10.79 -6.96
CA GLU A 110 -0.65 -11.81 -7.90
C GLU A 110 -0.60 -13.20 -7.25
N LEU A 111 -1.76 -13.83 -7.08
CA LEU A 111 -1.89 -15.22 -6.68
C LEU A 111 -1.97 -16.08 -7.95
N ARG A 112 -0.91 -16.83 -8.24
CA ARG A 112 -0.78 -17.60 -9.48
C ARG A 112 -1.41 -18.98 -9.37
N ASN A 113 -1.82 -19.52 -10.53
CA ASN A 113 -2.38 -20.87 -10.68
C ASN A 113 -3.57 -21.13 -9.73
N THR A 114 -4.43 -20.12 -9.61
CA THR A 114 -5.62 -20.22 -8.76
C THR A 114 -6.75 -19.35 -9.30
N THR A 115 -7.97 -19.70 -8.88
CA THR A 115 -9.20 -18.95 -9.14
C THR A 115 -9.95 -18.80 -7.83
N LEU A 116 -10.91 -17.89 -7.77
CA LEU A 116 -11.77 -17.70 -6.61
C LEU A 116 -12.95 -18.67 -6.65
N ASN A 117 -13.28 -19.22 -5.51
CA ASN A 117 -14.51 -19.98 -5.31
C ASN A 117 -15.40 -19.30 -4.25
N PRO A 118 -16.71 -19.48 -4.29
CA PRO A 118 -17.59 -19.03 -3.22
C PRO A 118 -17.16 -19.63 -1.87
N GLY A 119 -17.02 -18.78 -0.86
CA GLY A 119 -16.59 -19.17 0.48
C GLY A 119 -15.05 -19.20 0.68
N ASP A 120 -14.27 -18.90 -0.35
CA ASP A 120 -12.85 -18.65 -0.18
C ASP A 120 -12.63 -17.38 0.67
N THR A 121 -11.51 -17.36 1.38
CA THR A 121 -11.13 -16.26 2.28
C THR A 121 -9.79 -15.69 1.87
N PHE A 122 -9.71 -14.37 1.75
CA PHE A 122 -8.41 -13.70 1.77
C PHE A 122 -8.00 -13.39 3.21
N LYS A 123 -6.78 -13.78 3.57
CA LYS A 123 -6.11 -13.36 4.78
C LYS A 123 -4.94 -12.47 4.41
N PHE A 124 -5.01 -11.21 4.83
CA PHE A 124 -3.96 -10.22 4.62
C PHE A 124 -3.05 -10.20 5.84
N LEU A 125 -1.75 -10.16 5.61
CA LEU A 125 -0.72 -9.82 6.58
C LEU A 125 -0.12 -8.49 6.15
N VAL A 126 -0.12 -7.52 7.03
CA VAL A 126 0.55 -6.23 6.86
C VAL A 126 1.65 -6.15 7.90
N HIS A 127 2.88 -6.02 7.46
CA HIS A 127 4.06 -5.85 8.31
C HIS A 127 4.70 -4.52 7.99
N TYR A 128 4.99 -3.71 9.01
CA TYR A 128 5.62 -2.42 8.82
C TYR A 128 6.53 -2.06 9.99
N GLN A 129 7.55 -1.26 9.68
CA GLN A 129 8.37 -0.55 10.64
C GLN A 129 8.00 0.92 10.58
N ALA A 130 7.78 1.54 11.75
CA ALA A 130 7.36 2.94 11.81
C ALA A 130 8.11 3.69 12.90
N ASP A 131 8.42 4.96 12.63
CA ASP A 131 8.95 5.91 13.59
C ASP A 131 7.80 6.51 14.41
N LEU A 132 7.96 6.53 15.72
CA LEU A 132 7.02 7.11 16.68
C LEU A 132 7.24 8.61 16.89
N GLY A 133 8.30 9.19 16.28
CA GLY A 133 8.64 10.61 16.41
C GLY A 133 9.26 10.98 17.77
N GLY A 134 9.82 10.01 18.50
CA GLY A 134 10.43 10.22 19.82
C GLY A 134 11.77 9.51 19.98
N PRO A 135 12.47 9.74 21.12
CA PRO A 135 13.76 9.12 21.41
C PRO A 135 13.68 7.60 21.68
N GLU A 136 12.48 7.05 21.80
CA GLU A 136 12.25 5.64 22.15
C GLU A 136 12.38 4.69 20.94
N GLY A 137 12.69 5.21 19.73
CA GLY A 137 12.90 4.42 18.53
C GLY A 137 11.60 4.08 17.80
N GLY A 138 11.73 3.25 16.77
CA GLY A 138 10.63 2.78 15.93
C GLY A 138 9.92 1.55 16.51
N ILE A 139 8.82 1.19 15.90
CA ILE A 139 8.12 -0.08 16.15
C ILE A 139 8.25 -0.99 14.94
N ASP A 140 8.29 -2.29 15.21
CA ASP A 140 8.10 -3.36 14.22
C ASP A 140 6.75 -4.02 14.54
N TRP A 141 5.79 -3.92 13.62
CA TRP A 141 4.43 -4.35 13.88
C TRP A 141 3.87 -5.22 12.77
N ARG A 142 3.11 -6.24 13.17
CA ARG A 142 2.38 -7.11 12.24
C ARG A 142 0.90 -7.09 12.59
N SER A 143 0.08 -6.86 11.58
CA SER A 143 -1.37 -6.89 11.68
C SER A 143 -1.93 -7.85 10.65
N THR A 144 -3.06 -8.50 10.98
CA THR A 144 -3.75 -9.41 10.08
C THR A 144 -5.24 -9.14 10.09
N PHE A 145 -5.85 -9.26 8.92
CA PHE A 145 -7.29 -9.27 8.79
C PHE A 145 -7.73 -10.29 7.73
N ALA A 146 -8.96 -10.76 7.84
CA ALA A 146 -9.53 -11.71 6.89
C ALA A 146 -10.88 -11.24 6.38
N VAL A 147 -11.12 -11.53 5.11
CA VAL A 147 -12.34 -11.16 4.39
C VAL A 147 -12.79 -12.30 3.49
N ASP A 148 -14.07 -12.39 3.22
CA ASP A 148 -14.56 -13.20 2.12
C ASP A 148 -13.94 -12.74 0.79
N ALA A 149 -13.36 -13.66 0.02
CA ALA A 149 -12.54 -13.32 -1.15
C ALA A 149 -13.38 -12.77 -2.31
N VAL A 150 -14.67 -13.09 -2.36
CA VAL A 150 -15.58 -12.68 -3.44
C VAL A 150 -16.29 -11.38 -3.10
N THR A 151 -16.78 -11.25 -1.86
CA THR A 151 -17.61 -10.12 -1.45
C THR A 151 -16.86 -9.02 -0.73
N GLY A 152 -15.64 -9.30 -0.25
CA GLY A 152 -14.85 -8.39 0.58
C GLY A 152 -15.39 -8.19 2.00
N ALA A 153 -16.41 -8.95 2.39
CA ALA A 153 -17.02 -8.87 3.71
C ALA A 153 -16.02 -9.29 4.79
N ALA A 154 -15.87 -8.47 5.83
CA ALA A 154 -14.97 -8.77 6.95
C ALA A 154 -15.42 -10.04 7.68
N LEU A 155 -14.47 -10.94 7.94
CA LEU A 155 -14.67 -12.12 8.76
C LEU A 155 -14.25 -11.81 10.21
N HIS A 156 -15.03 -12.34 11.18
CA HIS A 156 -14.71 -12.15 12.59
C HIS A 156 -13.36 -12.80 12.94
N LYS A 157 -12.58 -12.17 13.83
CA LYS A 157 -11.28 -12.69 14.30
C LYS A 157 -11.33 -14.12 14.83
N ASP A 158 -12.46 -14.54 15.39
CA ASP A 158 -12.66 -15.88 15.97
C ASP A 158 -12.70 -17.02 14.93
N SER A 159 -12.79 -16.69 13.63
CA SER A 159 -12.76 -17.68 12.54
C SER A 159 -11.35 -18.03 12.07
N LEU A 160 -10.33 -17.32 12.56
CA LEU A 160 -8.94 -17.54 12.16
C LEU A 160 -8.23 -18.40 13.22
N LYS A 161 -7.78 -19.59 12.83
CA LYS A 161 -6.92 -20.40 13.70
C LYS A 161 -5.55 -19.73 13.84
N PRO A 162 -5.03 -19.52 15.08
CA PRO A 162 -3.77 -18.83 15.32
C PRO A 162 -2.51 -19.57 14.83
N GLU A 163 -2.63 -20.83 14.45
CA GLU A 163 -1.52 -21.79 14.35
C GLU A 163 -0.87 -21.83 12.95
N GLU A 164 -1.30 -21.01 12.00
CA GLU A 164 -0.83 -21.10 10.60
C GLU A 164 0.11 -19.96 10.17
N TRP A 165 0.90 -19.40 11.10
CA TRP A 165 1.91 -18.36 10.82
C TRP A 165 3.34 -18.84 11.01
#